data_f8f2eceaf8e169859a78c0b590caebdc
#
_entry.id   f8f2eceaf8e169859a78c0b590caebdc
#
_cell.length_a   1.000
_cell.length_b   1.000
_cell.length_c   1.000
_cell.angle_alpha   90.00
_cell.angle_beta   90.00
_cell.angle_gamma   90.00
#
_symmetry.space_group_name_H-M   'P 1'
#
loop_
_entity.id
_entity.type
_entity.pdbx_description
1 polymer ?
#
loop_
_entity_poly.entity_id
_entity_poly.type
_entity_poly.pdbx_seq_one_letter_code
_entity_poly.pdbx_strand_id
1 'polypeptide(L)'
;MLSERQKLVLKTIVEEYVNTNEPVGSRTLSKLDWFNASPATLRNDMADLEDLGYLTKTHTSSGRVPSEKGYRFYVEEMMKREKENLEFPMIDDIFRRQDISREEAIKEKLERSIVYQVENELIF
;
A
#
# COMPACT_ATOMS: atom_id res chain seq x y z
N MET A 1 -17.29 0.69 -3.63
CA MET A 1 -16.63 0.71 -2.32
C MET A 1 -15.85 -0.59 -2.12
N LEU A 2 -14.62 -0.50 -1.65
CA LEU A 2 -13.78 -1.70 -1.48
C LEU A 2 -14.20 -2.50 -0.24
N SER A 3 -14.18 -3.82 -0.36
CA SER A 3 -14.34 -4.70 0.80
C SER A 3 -13.12 -4.61 1.72
N GLU A 4 -13.24 -5.08 2.95
CA GLU A 4 -12.12 -5.10 3.89
C GLU A 4 -10.98 -5.98 3.37
N ARG A 5 -11.28 -7.11 2.72
CA ARG A 5 -10.26 -7.95 2.10
C ARG A 5 -9.58 -7.24 0.93
N GLN A 6 -10.33 -6.53 0.08
CA GLN A 6 -9.75 -5.77 -1.03
C GLN A 6 -8.83 -4.65 -0.53
N LYS A 7 -9.22 -3.97 0.54
CA LYS A 7 -8.36 -2.97 1.18
C LYS A 7 -7.07 -3.59 1.70
N LEU A 8 -7.17 -4.76 2.32
CA LEU A 8 -5.99 -5.48 2.81
C LEU A 8 -5.09 -5.94 1.67
N VAL A 9 -5.67 -6.43 0.59
CA VAL A 9 -4.91 -6.81 -0.62
C VAL A 9 -4.15 -5.60 -1.15
N LEU A 10 -4.81 -4.47 -1.33
CA LEU A 10 -4.17 -3.26 -1.83
C LEU A 10 -3.06 -2.78 -0.89
N LYS A 11 -3.32 -2.73 0.40
CA LYS A 11 -2.33 -2.36 1.41
C LYS A 11 -1.09 -3.24 1.31
N THR A 12 -1.29 -4.55 1.25
CA THR A 12 -0.19 -5.51 1.19
C THR A 12 0.63 -5.35 -0.09
N ILE A 13 -0.04 -5.15 -1.23
CA ILE A 13 0.65 -4.93 -2.51
C ILE A 13 1.48 -3.66 -2.47
N VAL A 14 0.95 -2.57 -1.91
CA VAL A 14 1.71 -1.32 -1.77
C VAL A 14 2.96 -1.54 -0.92
N GLU A 15 2.81 -2.15 0.25
CA GLU A 15 3.92 -2.39 1.17
C GLU A 15 4.97 -3.31 0.57
N GLU A 16 4.56 -4.40 -0.06
CA GLU A 16 5.49 -5.33 -0.72
C GLU A 16 6.23 -4.66 -1.87
N TYR A 17 5.52 -3.90 -2.70
CA TYR A 17 6.14 -3.22 -3.82
C TYR A 17 7.15 -2.16 -3.36
N VAL A 18 6.82 -1.39 -2.33
CA VAL A 18 7.74 -0.40 -1.77
C VAL A 18 9.01 -1.07 -1.23
N ASN A 19 8.87 -2.24 -0.61
CA ASN A 19 10.00 -2.96 -0.03
C ASN A 19 10.85 -3.70 -1.05
N THR A 20 10.23 -4.30 -2.06
CA THR A 20 10.94 -5.20 -2.99
C THR A 20 11.19 -4.61 -4.37
N ASN A 21 10.43 -3.58 -4.74
CA ASN A 21 10.42 -2.99 -6.08
C ASN A 21 10.04 -4.02 -7.17
N GLU A 22 9.30 -5.05 -6.78
CA GLU A 22 8.85 -6.10 -7.70
C GLU A 22 7.33 -6.17 -7.72
N PRO A 23 6.71 -6.46 -8.89
CA PRO A 23 5.29 -6.69 -8.97
C PRO A 23 4.85 -7.83 -8.06
N VAL A 24 3.64 -7.74 -7.53
CA VAL A 24 3.13 -8.69 -6.55
C VAL A 24 2.04 -9.55 -7.18
N GLY A 25 2.18 -10.86 -7.06
CA GLY A 25 1.21 -11.82 -7.58
C GLY A 25 0.35 -12.44 -6.49
N SER A 26 -0.72 -13.10 -6.91
CA SER A 26 -1.67 -13.75 -6.00
C SER A 26 -1.02 -14.87 -5.16
N ARG A 27 -0.01 -15.55 -5.70
CA ARG A 27 0.71 -16.58 -4.97
C ARG A 27 1.49 -16.00 -3.79
N THR A 28 2.15 -14.87 -4.00
CA THR A 28 2.87 -14.19 -2.94
C THR A 28 1.92 -13.81 -1.81
N LEU A 29 0.76 -13.25 -2.15
CA LEU A 29 -0.25 -12.88 -1.17
C LEU A 29 -0.80 -14.10 -0.43
N SER A 30 -1.06 -15.20 -1.13
CA SER A 30 -1.67 -16.39 -0.53
C SER A 30 -0.76 -17.07 0.48
N LYS A 31 0.54 -16.83 0.43
CA LYS A 31 1.51 -17.38 1.38
C LYS A 31 1.56 -16.61 2.69
N LEU A 32 0.96 -15.43 2.74
CA LEU A 32 0.94 -14.62 3.96
C LEU A 32 -0.13 -15.11 4.90
N ASP A 33 0.22 -15.24 6.18
CA ASP A 33 -0.63 -15.88 7.20
C ASP A 33 -1.96 -15.18 7.41
N TRP A 34 -2.01 -13.86 7.18
CA TRP A 34 -3.24 -13.09 7.42
C TRP A 34 -4.25 -13.15 6.27
N PHE A 35 -3.89 -13.77 5.13
CA PHE A 35 -4.84 -14.01 4.05
C PHE A 35 -5.43 -15.41 4.19
N ASN A 36 -6.69 -15.47 4.54
CA ASN A 36 -7.44 -16.73 4.61
C ASN A 36 -8.25 -16.89 3.32
N ALA A 37 -7.55 -16.87 2.18
CA ALA A 37 -8.16 -16.95 0.87
C ALA A 37 -7.25 -17.68 -0.10
N SER A 38 -7.85 -18.38 -1.07
CA SER A 38 -7.10 -19.06 -2.12
C SER A 38 -6.45 -18.08 -3.09
N PRO A 39 -5.40 -18.50 -3.83
CA PRO A 39 -4.83 -17.66 -4.89
C PRO A 39 -5.86 -17.20 -5.92
N ALA A 40 -6.83 -18.05 -6.26
CA ALA A 40 -7.90 -17.68 -7.20
C ALA A 40 -8.76 -16.54 -6.67
N THR A 41 -9.14 -16.59 -5.39
CA THR A 41 -9.91 -15.53 -4.74
C THR A 41 -9.14 -14.22 -4.71
N LEU A 42 -7.86 -14.28 -4.34
CA LEU A 42 -7.00 -13.09 -4.30
C LEU A 42 -6.77 -12.52 -5.69
N ARG A 43 -6.66 -13.39 -6.71
CA ARG A 43 -6.54 -12.94 -8.10
C ARG A 43 -7.78 -12.18 -8.54
N ASN A 44 -8.96 -12.63 -8.15
CA ASN A 44 -10.21 -11.92 -8.43
C ASN A 44 -10.24 -10.55 -7.76
N ASP A 45 -9.82 -10.46 -6.50
CA ASP A 45 -9.72 -9.18 -5.80
C ASP A 45 -8.73 -8.24 -6.48
N MET A 46 -7.61 -8.77 -6.96
CA MET A 46 -6.62 -7.98 -7.71
C MET A 46 -7.17 -7.48 -9.03
N ALA A 47 -7.95 -8.30 -9.72
CA ALA A 47 -8.60 -7.91 -10.98
C ALA A 47 -9.61 -6.79 -10.74
N ASP A 48 -10.39 -6.88 -9.68
CA ASP A 48 -11.34 -5.83 -9.30
C ASP A 48 -10.62 -4.52 -8.98
N LEU A 49 -9.52 -4.59 -8.23
CA LEU A 49 -8.72 -3.43 -7.90
C LEU A 49 -8.08 -2.79 -9.14
N GLU A 50 -7.67 -3.61 -10.11
CA GLU A 50 -7.14 -3.12 -11.38
C GLU A 50 -8.24 -2.40 -12.17
N ASP A 51 -9.42 -3.00 -12.28
CA ASP A 51 -10.57 -2.41 -12.98
C ASP A 51 -10.99 -1.09 -12.36
N LEU A 52 -10.89 -0.96 -11.05
CA LEU A 52 -11.20 0.27 -10.33
C LEU A 52 -10.07 1.31 -10.39
N GLY A 53 -8.93 0.95 -10.97
CA GLY A 53 -7.81 1.86 -11.17
C GLY A 53 -6.81 1.93 -10.03
N TYR A 54 -6.90 1.05 -9.04
CA TYR A 54 -5.96 1.03 -7.90
C TYR A 54 -4.68 0.26 -8.17
N LEU A 55 -4.72 -0.68 -9.11
CA LEU A 55 -3.56 -1.48 -9.51
C LEU A 55 -3.35 -1.39 -11.02
N THR A 56 -2.10 -1.59 -11.43
CA THR A 56 -1.74 -1.68 -12.85
C THR A 56 -0.95 -2.96 -13.10
N LYS A 57 -1.04 -3.44 -14.35
CA LYS A 57 -0.32 -4.62 -14.81
C LYS A 57 1.01 -4.19 -15.43
N THR A 58 2.07 -4.93 -15.14
CA THR A 58 3.36 -4.69 -15.77
C THR A 58 3.49 -5.52 -17.06
N HIS A 59 4.42 -5.10 -17.94
CA HIS A 59 4.62 -5.77 -19.24
C HIS A 59 5.26 -7.15 -19.13
N THR A 60 6.00 -7.41 -18.06
CA THR A 60 6.87 -8.57 -17.96
C THR A 60 6.45 -9.59 -16.93
N SER A 61 5.33 -9.38 -16.24
CA SER A 61 4.93 -10.21 -15.11
C SER A 61 3.41 -10.32 -15.03
N SER A 62 2.93 -11.44 -14.47
CA SER A 62 1.53 -11.59 -14.10
C SER A 62 1.18 -10.83 -12.82
N GLY A 63 2.18 -10.27 -12.13
CA GLY A 63 1.96 -9.48 -10.92
C GLY A 63 1.39 -8.09 -11.19
N ARG A 64 1.06 -7.40 -10.12
CA ARG A 64 0.48 -6.07 -10.17
C ARG A 64 1.32 -5.09 -9.35
N VAL A 65 1.30 -3.84 -9.76
CA VAL A 65 1.90 -2.73 -9.02
C VAL A 65 0.82 -1.71 -8.69
N PRO A 66 0.97 -0.95 -7.59
CA PRO A 66 0.00 0.09 -7.27
C PRO A 66 0.04 1.21 -8.30
N SER A 67 -1.12 1.74 -8.66
CA SER A 67 -1.24 2.98 -9.41
C SER A 67 -1.08 4.17 -8.47
N GLU A 68 -1.02 5.39 -9.02
CA GLU A 68 -1.06 6.61 -8.21
C GLU A 68 -2.30 6.64 -7.32
N LYS A 69 -3.44 6.27 -7.85
CA LYS A 69 -4.69 6.18 -7.10
C LYS A 69 -4.59 5.16 -5.96
N GLY A 70 -3.93 4.02 -6.21
CA GLY A 70 -3.70 3.00 -5.20
C GLY A 70 -2.84 3.50 -4.05
N TYR A 71 -1.75 4.20 -4.35
CA TYR A 71 -0.91 4.81 -3.31
C TYR A 71 -1.67 5.84 -2.49
N ARG A 72 -2.44 6.71 -3.14
CA ARG A 72 -3.24 7.72 -2.45
C ARG A 72 -4.24 7.10 -1.49
N PHE A 73 -4.93 6.07 -1.93
CA PHE A 73 -5.86 5.34 -1.09
C PHE A 73 -5.15 4.74 0.12
N TYR A 74 -3.99 4.13 -0.09
CA TYR A 74 -3.18 3.56 0.98
C TYR A 74 -2.78 4.62 2.01
N VAL A 75 -2.28 5.76 1.55
CA VAL A 75 -1.88 6.86 2.43
C VAL A 75 -3.08 7.37 3.25
N GLU A 76 -4.22 7.57 2.61
CA GLU A 76 -5.43 8.03 3.27
C GLU A 76 -5.93 7.04 4.33
N GLU A 77 -5.91 5.75 4.03
CA GLU A 77 -6.32 4.71 4.98
C GLU A 77 -5.34 4.61 6.16
N MET A 78 -4.04 4.73 5.89
CA MET A 78 -3.02 4.73 6.95
C MET A 78 -3.21 5.92 7.90
N MET A 79 -3.42 7.11 7.35
CA MET A 79 -3.66 8.31 8.14
C MET A 79 -4.93 8.21 8.97
N LYS A 80 -5.98 7.64 8.41
CA LYS A 80 -7.23 7.41 9.11
C LYS A 80 -7.05 6.46 10.30
N ARG A 81 -6.33 5.35 10.10
CA ARG A 81 -6.04 4.39 11.17
C ARG A 81 -5.21 5.02 12.28
N GLU A 82 -4.25 5.85 11.93
CA GLU A 82 -3.42 6.54 12.91
C GLU A 82 -4.25 7.51 13.77
N LYS A 83 -5.24 8.16 13.20
CA LYS A 83 -6.17 9.01 13.96
C LYS A 83 -7.02 8.21 14.94
N GLU A 84 -7.42 7.00 14.55
CA GLU A 84 -8.23 6.11 15.38
C GLU A 84 -7.40 5.41 16.45
N ASN A 85 -6.10 5.22 16.20
CA ASN A 85 -5.19 4.48 17.08
C ASN A 85 -4.42 5.42 17.98
N LEU A 86 -5.02 5.79 19.10
CA LEU A 86 -4.38 6.60 20.15
C LEU A 86 -3.46 5.77 21.06
N GLU A 87 -2.99 4.60 20.59
CA GLU A 87 -2.24 3.64 21.41
C GLU A 87 -0.76 3.97 21.61
N PHE A 88 -0.26 5.05 20.97
CA PHE A 88 1.16 5.39 21.04
C PHE A 88 1.37 6.85 21.44
N PRO A 89 1.01 7.22 22.70
CA PRO A 89 1.17 8.60 23.15
C PRO A 89 2.63 9.09 23.13
N MET A 90 3.60 8.18 23.26
CA MET A 90 5.02 8.53 23.19
C MET A 90 5.43 8.99 21.79
N ILE A 91 4.89 8.39 20.75
CA ILE A 91 5.19 8.77 19.37
C ILE A 91 4.57 10.13 19.06
N ASP A 92 3.34 10.36 19.50
CA ASP A 92 2.67 11.65 19.35
C ASP A 92 3.45 12.75 20.05
N ASP A 93 4.00 12.47 21.22
CA ASP A 93 4.80 13.42 21.98
C ASP A 93 6.10 13.79 21.26
N ILE A 94 6.75 12.80 20.66
CA ILE A 94 7.96 13.02 19.86
C ILE A 94 7.67 13.92 18.66
N PHE A 95 6.58 13.67 17.95
CA PHE A 95 6.20 14.48 16.79
C PHE A 95 5.80 15.91 17.19
N ARG A 96 5.13 16.07 18.32
CA ARG A 96 4.81 17.40 18.84
C ARG A 96 6.07 18.22 19.16
N ARG A 97 7.09 17.58 19.74
CA ARG A 97 8.36 18.23 20.06
C ARG A 97 9.11 18.71 18.82
N GLN A 98 8.90 18.06 17.70
CA GLN A 98 9.51 18.41 16.43
C GLN A 98 8.67 19.38 15.61
N ASP A 99 7.56 19.83 16.18
CA ASP A 99 6.58 20.71 15.52
C ASP A 99 6.07 20.13 14.19
N ILE A 100 6.00 18.82 14.13
CA ILE A 100 5.50 18.07 12.97
C ILE A 100 4.33 17.21 13.43
N SER A 101 3.21 17.27 12.74
CA SER A 101 2.12 16.35 13.04
C SER A 101 2.52 14.95 12.61
N ARG A 102 2.03 13.94 13.35
CA ARG A 102 2.27 12.54 13.03
C ARG A 102 1.80 12.19 11.63
N GLU A 103 0.65 12.74 11.24
CA GLU A 103 0.08 12.52 9.93
C GLU A 103 0.97 13.06 8.82
N GLU A 104 1.51 14.26 9.00
CA GLU A 104 2.42 14.86 8.04
C GLU A 104 3.71 14.07 7.90
N ALA A 105 4.25 13.58 9.01
CA ALA A 105 5.48 12.77 9.00
C ALA A 105 5.28 11.46 8.25
N ILE A 106 4.16 10.77 8.49
CA ILE A 106 3.83 9.52 7.81
C ILE A 106 3.60 9.78 6.32
N LYS A 107 2.81 10.79 6.00
CA LYS A 107 2.53 11.18 4.62
C LYS A 107 3.80 11.50 3.86
N GLU A 108 4.67 12.32 4.43
CA GLU A 108 5.94 12.70 3.82
C GLU A 108 6.82 11.49 3.55
N LYS A 109 6.94 10.59 4.51
CA LYS A 109 7.73 9.37 4.36
C LYS A 109 7.21 8.49 3.23
N LEU A 110 5.90 8.30 3.15
CA LEU A 110 5.28 7.49 2.11
C LEU A 110 5.40 8.16 0.75
N GLU A 111 5.20 9.45 0.66
CA GLU A 111 5.36 10.19 -0.60
C GLU A 111 6.80 10.13 -1.11
N ARG A 112 7.79 10.23 -0.24
CA ARG A 112 9.20 10.06 -0.62
C ARG A 112 9.47 8.67 -1.16
N SER A 113 8.89 7.64 -0.55
CA SER A 113 9.03 6.27 -1.03
C SER A 113 8.43 6.10 -2.41
N ILE A 114 7.28 6.68 -2.66
CA ILE A 114 6.60 6.65 -3.96
C ILE A 114 7.43 7.37 -5.02
N VAL A 115 7.91 8.57 -4.73
CA VAL A 115 8.74 9.36 -5.65
C VAL A 115 10.02 8.61 -5.98
N TYR A 116 10.69 8.03 -4.99
CA TYR A 116 11.89 7.24 -5.19
C TYR A 116 11.65 6.06 -6.13
N GLN A 117 10.54 5.35 -5.96
CA GLN A 117 10.18 4.22 -6.82
C GLN A 117 9.92 4.67 -8.25
N VAL A 118 9.15 5.75 -8.42
CA VAL A 118 8.85 6.30 -9.75
C VAL A 118 10.12 6.74 -10.45
N GLU A 119 11.00 7.46 -9.78
CA GLU A 119 12.28 7.91 -10.35
C GLU A 119 13.15 6.73 -10.78
N ASN A 120 13.21 5.67 -9.96
CA ASN A 120 13.97 4.47 -10.31
C ASN A 120 13.40 3.74 -11.52
N GLU A 121 12.09 3.73 -11.69
CA GLU A 121 11.45 3.14 -12.87
C GLU A 121 11.70 3.95 -14.13
N LEU A 122 11.80 5.27 -14.03
CA LEU A 122 12.04 6.15 -15.17
C LEU A 122 13.49 6.10 -15.67
N ILE A 123 14.44 5.73 -14.83
CA ILE A 123 15.85 5.63 -15.20
C ILE A 123 16.14 4.37 -16.02
N PHE A 124 15.29 3.39 -15.94
CA PHE A 124 15.41 2.12 -16.67
C PHE A 124 14.42 2.04 -17.82
#